data_9955c2a4340b6b2316740bfd4b2150b1
#
_entry.id   9955c2a4340b6b2316740bfd4b2150b1
#
_cell.length_a   1.000
_cell.length_b   1.000
_cell.length_c   1.000
_cell.angle_alpha   90.00
_cell.angle_beta   90.00
_cell.angle_gamma   90.00
#
_symmetry.space_group_name_H-M   'P 1'
#
loop_
_entity.id
_entity.type
_entity.pdbx_description
1 polymer ?
#
loop_
_entity_poly.entity_id
_entity_poly.type
_entity_poly.pdbx_seq_one_letter_code
_entity_poly.pdbx_strand_id
1 'polypeptide(L)'
;LRINIYHRHFNNKLMKHIFSLLFIFAAVALQAQTFRLEFKPVAGTEYPVNMEVIQDMTIKVPAMGDMTTHTEQKIGAILTLVEEVEKGYLMETRLTRFTVNTSAQGQSQNFDSEGEDVVSQAIKTITEKPFRLVISRLGEVVEMMPLDTAFFTRADETLATQYAKRKRETTMTQLKALFSESTLKNVAQAGLTKFPDKDLKVPSVWTEDTPSDELGAIITTQYRVDNYADNKVTLMAKMVLMSNPNAKKPEGPQRMENIAGGGEATNIVDAVSGWVIETKGKQNVSGQLVIEQGGQSQSLDLTMVISTVITR
;
A
#
# COMPACT_ATOMS: atom_id res chain seq x y z
N LEU A 1 79.61 0.13 -42.37
CA LEU A 1 78.73 0.80 -41.33
C LEU A 1 77.75 -0.25 -40.82
N ARG A 2 77.94 -0.78 -39.56
CA ARG A 2 77.00 -1.71 -38.91
C ARG A 2 76.12 -0.93 -38.02
N ILE A 3 74.81 -0.99 -38.24
CA ILE A 3 73.79 -0.41 -37.38
C ILE A 3 73.36 -1.52 -36.39
N ASN A 4 73.66 -1.32 -35.11
CA ASN A 4 73.20 -2.19 -34.02
C ASN A 4 71.77 -1.77 -33.65
N ILE A 5 70.82 -2.66 -33.94
CA ILE A 5 69.43 -2.53 -33.49
C ILE A 5 69.33 -3.15 -32.09
N TYR A 6 69.27 -2.32 -31.06
CA TYR A 6 68.91 -2.75 -29.70
C TYR A 6 67.45 -3.11 -29.63
N HIS A 7 67.13 -4.41 -29.58
CA HIS A 7 65.81 -4.92 -29.20
C HIS A 7 65.65 -4.73 -27.70
N ARG A 8 64.84 -3.72 -27.31
CA ARG A 8 64.37 -3.55 -25.97
C ARG A 8 63.35 -4.67 -25.66
N HIS A 9 63.74 -5.71 -24.96
CA HIS A 9 62.79 -6.65 -24.31
C HIS A 9 62.00 -5.89 -23.23
N PHE A 10 60.86 -5.39 -23.61
CA PHE A 10 59.89 -4.89 -22.64
C PHE A 10 59.43 -6.06 -21.78
N ASN A 11 59.65 -5.91 -20.45
CA ASN A 11 59.54 -6.97 -19.47
C ASN A 11 58.07 -7.41 -19.31
N ASN A 12 57.59 -8.43 -20.03
CA ASN A 12 56.25 -8.99 -19.99
C ASN A 12 55.78 -9.39 -18.60
N LYS A 13 56.68 -9.55 -17.64
CA LYS A 13 56.35 -9.81 -16.21
C LYS A 13 55.78 -8.60 -15.51
N LEU A 14 56.28 -7.38 -15.76
CA LEU A 14 55.81 -6.14 -15.14
C LEU A 14 54.37 -5.83 -15.59
N MET A 15 54.05 -6.01 -16.85
CA MET A 15 52.73 -5.78 -17.42
C MET A 15 51.68 -6.78 -16.84
N LYS A 16 52.07 -8.05 -16.62
CA LYS A 16 51.20 -9.07 -15.99
C LYS A 16 50.87 -8.70 -14.51
N HIS A 17 51.81 -8.13 -13.78
CA HIS A 17 51.57 -7.70 -12.39
C HIS A 17 50.71 -6.43 -12.31
N ILE A 18 50.86 -5.50 -13.27
CA ILE A 18 50.02 -4.31 -13.35
C ILE A 18 48.56 -4.68 -13.70
N PHE A 19 48.36 -5.61 -14.66
CA PHE A 19 47.03 -6.12 -14.99
C PHE A 19 46.41 -6.90 -13.82
N SER A 20 47.20 -7.71 -13.10
CA SER A 20 46.73 -8.43 -11.92
C SER A 20 46.34 -7.49 -10.78
N LEU A 21 47.09 -6.40 -10.53
CA LEU A 21 46.73 -5.37 -9.54
C LEU A 21 45.46 -4.61 -9.93
N LEU A 22 45.27 -4.25 -11.21
CA LEU A 22 44.07 -3.61 -11.72
C LEU A 22 42.83 -4.51 -11.56
N PHE A 23 42.95 -5.82 -11.76
CA PHE A 23 41.87 -6.77 -11.52
C PHE A 23 41.52 -6.93 -10.03
N ILE A 24 42.52 -6.85 -9.14
CA ILE A 24 42.27 -6.90 -7.68
C ILE A 24 41.60 -5.62 -7.20
N PHE A 25 41.96 -4.45 -7.72
CA PHE A 25 41.29 -3.18 -7.41
C PHE A 25 39.86 -3.12 -7.98
N ALA A 26 39.60 -3.70 -9.15
CA ALA A 26 38.24 -3.80 -9.70
C ALA A 26 37.36 -4.79 -8.91
N ALA A 27 37.94 -5.84 -8.33
CA ALA A 27 37.22 -6.80 -7.49
C ALA A 27 36.85 -6.25 -6.09
N VAL A 28 37.62 -5.29 -5.58
CA VAL A 28 37.34 -4.62 -4.29
C VAL A 28 36.22 -3.55 -4.44
N ALA A 29 36.02 -3.01 -5.64
CA ALA A 29 34.94 -2.07 -5.92
C ALA A 29 33.53 -2.73 -6.04
N LEU A 30 33.48 -4.08 -6.07
CA LEU A 30 32.25 -4.87 -6.08
C LEU A 30 31.85 -5.38 -4.66
N GLN A 31 32.30 -4.74 -3.60
CA GLN A 31 31.65 -4.92 -2.31
C GLN A 31 30.25 -4.33 -2.44
N ALA A 32 29.25 -5.21 -2.58
CA ALA A 32 27.86 -4.81 -2.62
C ALA A 32 27.61 -3.94 -1.38
N GLN A 33 27.39 -2.63 -1.60
CA GLN A 33 27.13 -1.68 -0.54
C GLN A 33 25.97 -2.21 0.29
N THR A 34 26.21 -2.47 1.57
CA THR A 34 25.16 -2.84 2.51
C THR A 34 24.50 -1.58 3.04
N PHE A 35 23.20 -1.63 3.21
CA PHE A 35 22.40 -0.54 3.74
C PHE A 35 21.25 -1.10 4.59
N ARG A 36 20.68 -0.29 5.45
CA ARG A 36 19.52 -0.64 6.27
C ARG A 36 18.37 0.29 5.92
N LEU A 37 17.19 -0.29 5.70
CA LEU A 37 15.97 0.46 5.50
C LEU A 37 15.22 0.54 6.83
N GLU A 38 14.93 1.74 7.24
CA GLU A 38 14.12 2.02 8.42
C GLU A 38 13.24 3.24 8.14
N PHE A 39 12.03 3.24 8.67
CA PHE A 39 11.20 4.43 8.72
C PHE A 39 11.76 5.40 9.76
N LYS A 40 12.16 6.59 9.33
CA LYS A 40 12.80 7.64 10.15
C LYS A 40 12.17 8.99 9.84
N PRO A 41 10.98 9.28 10.36
CA PRO A 41 10.34 10.57 10.13
C PRO A 41 11.10 11.69 10.83
N VAL A 42 11.13 12.86 10.20
CA VAL A 42 11.78 14.06 10.74
C VAL A 42 10.71 15.01 11.27
N ALA A 43 10.92 15.54 12.46
CA ALA A 43 10.01 16.51 13.06
C ALA A 43 9.83 17.75 12.15
N GLY A 44 8.59 18.22 12.02
CA GLY A 44 8.22 19.34 11.17
C GLY A 44 8.19 19.05 9.67
N THR A 45 8.43 17.79 9.26
CA THR A 45 8.32 17.37 7.87
C THR A 45 6.95 16.76 7.62
N GLU A 46 6.31 17.19 6.53
CA GLU A 46 5.08 16.57 6.04
C GLU A 46 5.41 15.41 5.07
N TYR A 47 4.73 14.30 5.27
CA TYR A 47 4.86 13.10 4.46
C TYR A 47 3.55 12.88 3.69
N PRO A 48 3.42 13.44 2.47
CA PRO A 48 2.21 13.27 1.67
C PRO A 48 2.12 11.86 1.09
N VAL A 49 0.88 11.38 0.95
CA VAL A 49 0.51 10.15 0.27
C VAL A 49 -0.64 10.47 -0.66
N ASN A 50 -0.47 10.20 -1.95
CA ASN A 50 -1.54 10.24 -2.93
C ASN A 50 -1.72 8.82 -3.47
N MET A 51 -2.87 8.23 -3.20
CA MET A 51 -3.21 6.88 -3.61
C MET A 51 -4.33 6.91 -4.66
N GLU A 52 -4.11 6.23 -5.77
CA GLU A 52 -5.11 5.96 -6.79
C GLU A 52 -5.26 4.44 -6.93
N VAL A 53 -6.50 3.96 -6.77
CA VAL A 53 -6.84 2.54 -6.92
C VAL A 53 -7.97 2.41 -7.93
N ILE A 54 -7.75 1.59 -8.95
CA ILE A 54 -8.76 1.20 -9.92
C ILE A 54 -9.04 -0.28 -9.72
N GLN A 55 -10.31 -0.60 -9.51
CA GLN A 55 -10.77 -1.97 -9.29
C GLN A 55 -11.89 -2.32 -10.26
N ASP A 56 -11.67 -3.37 -11.04
CA ASP A 56 -12.70 -4.01 -11.88
C ASP A 56 -13.09 -5.34 -11.22
N MET A 57 -14.36 -5.47 -10.85
CA MET A 57 -14.90 -6.69 -10.24
C MET A 57 -15.97 -7.28 -11.14
N THR A 58 -15.93 -8.60 -11.32
CA THR A 58 -16.93 -9.36 -12.05
C THR A 58 -17.47 -10.46 -11.15
N ILE A 59 -18.80 -10.51 -10.99
CA ILE A 59 -19.53 -11.55 -10.27
C ILE A 59 -20.37 -12.32 -11.27
N LYS A 60 -20.23 -13.66 -11.29
CA LYS A 60 -21.04 -14.53 -12.15
C LYS A 60 -22.33 -14.89 -11.45
N VAL A 61 -23.45 -14.36 -11.96
CA VAL A 61 -24.77 -14.64 -11.40
C VAL A 61 -25.49 -15.67 -12.28
N PRO A 62 -25.83 -16.86 -11.75
CA PRO A 62 -26.58 -17.86 -12.52
C PRO A 62 -27.87 -17.27 -13.11
N ALA A 63 -28.13 -17.55 -14.38
CA ALA A 63 -29.29 -17.10 -15.15
C ALA A 63 -29.38 -15.59 -15.43
N MET A 64 -28.53 -14.73 -14.84
CA MET A 64 -28.51 -13.29 -15.09
C MET A 64 -27.27 -12.84 -15.88
N GLY A 65 -26.24 -13.67 -15.96
CA GLY A 65 -24.97 -13.34 -16.60
C GLY A 65 -23.99 -12.62 -15.68
N ASP A 66 -22.95 -12.04 -16.26
CA ASP A 66 -21.89 -11.40 -15.51
C ASP A 66 -22.31 -9.98 -15.04
N MET A 67 -22.17 -9.74 -13.76
CA MET A 67 -22.34 -8.40 -13.17
C MET A 67 -20.97 -7.77 -12.98
N THR A 68 -20.72 -6.65 -13.65
CA THR A 68 -19.44 -5.91 -13.54
C THR A 68 -19.62 -4.67 -12.71
N THR A 69 -18.62 -4.41 -11.87
CA THR A 69 -18.50 -3.18 -11.10
C THR A 69 -17.11 -2.59 -11.34
N HIS A 70 -17.07 -1.32 -11.68
CA HIS A 70 -15.84 -0.54 -11.79
C HIS A 70 -15.79 0.46 -10.65
N THR A 71 -14.69 0.51 -9.91
CA THR A 71 -14.47 1.44 -8.80
C THR A 71 -13.14 2.17 -8.98
N GLU A 72 -13.18 3.48 -8.94
CA GLU A 72 -12.02 4.36 -8.86
C GLU A 72 -11.97 5.03 -7.50
N GLN A 73 -10.82 4.96 -6.83
CA GLN A 73 -10.58 5.63 -5.54
C GLN A 73 -9.37 6.55 -5.66
N LYS A 74 -9.51 7.80 -5.16
CA LYS A 74 -8.40 8.74 -5.04
C LYS A 74 -8.40 9.28 -3.62
N ILE A 75 -7.33 8.98 -2.89
CA ILE A 75 -7.20 9.35 -1.49
C ILE A 75 -5.86 10.07 -1.32
N GLY A 76 -5.93 11.30 -0.81
CA GLY A 76 -4.77 12.07 -0.38
C GLY A 76 -4.71 12.10 1.15
N ALA A 77 -3.51 12.00 1.69
CA ALA A 77 -3.25 12.15 3.12
C ALA A 77 -1.89 12.81 3.35
N ILE A 78 -1.74 13.43 4.51
CA ILE A 78 -0.46 13.97 5.01
C ILE A 78 -0.24 13.38 6.39
N LEU A 79 0.95 12.81 6.60
CA LEU A 79 1.40 12.33 7.90
C LEU A 79 2.47 13.27 8.44
N THR A 80 2.41 13.58 9.74
CA THR A 80 3.41 14.39 10.46
C THR A 80 3.82 13.69 11.74
N LEU A 81 5.10 13.75 12.08
CA LEU A 81 5.63 13.22 13.33
C LEU A 81 5.14 14.07 14.51
N VAL A 82 4.48 13.42 15.48
CA VAL A 82 4.11 14.03 16.75
C VAL A 82 5.26 13.84 17.75
N GLU A 83 5.63 12.60 18.00
CA GLU A 83 6.72 12.24 18.92
C GLU A 83 7.25 10.82 18.64
N GLU A 84 8.42 10.53 19.15
CA GLU A 84 8.96 9.16 19.19
C GLU A 84 8.42 8.45 20.43
N VAL A 85 7.95 7.19 20.26
CA VAL A 85 7.40 6.35 21.32
C VAL A 85 8.13 5.01 21.38
N GLU A 86 7.92 4.21 22.41
CA GLU A 86 8.61 2.92 22.58
C GLU A 86 8.45 2.00 21.35
N LYS A 87 7.27 1.92 20.74
CA LYS A 87 6.97 1.05 19.59
C LYS A 87 7.38 1.65 18.25
N GLY A 88 7.90 2.89 18.20
CA GLY A 88 8.24 3.61 16.97
C GLY A 88 7.92 5.10 17.01
N TYR A 89 7.05 5.57 16.12
CA TYR A 89 6.73 6.97 15.93
C TYR A 89 5.22 7.19 15.98
N LEU A 90 4.77 8.07 16.88
CA LEU A 90 3.39 8.55 16.88
C LEU A 90 3.25 9.58 15.76
N MET A 91 2.44 9.24 14.77
CA MET A 91 2.15 10.09 13.62
C MET A 91 0.72 10.62 13.69
N GLU A 92 0.55 11.89 13.38
CA GLU A 92 -0.77 12.48 13.11
C GLU A 92 -1.02 12.45 11.61
N THR A 93 -2.18 11.97 11.20
CA THR A 93 -2.58 11.82 9.81
C THR A 93 -3.85 12.64 9.55
N ARG A 94 -3.83 13.42 8.48
CA ARG A 94 -4.97 14.17 7.98
C ARG A 94 -5.23 13.80 6.53
N LEU A 95 -6.47 13.48 6.20
CA LEU A 95 -6.86 13.30 4.81
C LEU A 95 -6.92 14.67 4.12
N THR A 96 -6.41 14.75 2.89
CA THR A 96 -6.46 15.97 2.08
C THR A 96 -7.46 15.84 0.94
N ARG A 97 -7.75 14.61 0.54
CA ARG A 97 -8.73 14.28 -0.50
C ARG A 97 -9.31 12.90 -0.26
N PHE A 98 -10.58 12.74 -0.59
CA PHE A 98 -11.25 11.45 -0.62
C PHE A 98 -12.28 11.42 -1.73
N THR A 99 -12.08 10.56 -2.73
CA THR A 99 -13.00 10.35 -3.83
C THR A 99 -13.16 8.86 -4.09
N VAL A 100 -14.41 8.40 -4.17
CA VAL A 100 -14.75 7.03 -4.56
C VAL A 100 -15.87 7.08 -5.58
N ASN A 101 -15.58 6.65 -6.81
CA ASN A 101 -16.53 6.52 -7.90
C ASN A 101 -16.78 5.05 -8.16
N THR A 102 -18.01 4.59 -8.00
CA THR A 102 -18.40 3.21 -8.31
C THR A 102 -19.45 3.21 -9.39
N SER A 103 -19.26 2.43 -10.43
CA SER A 103 -20.24 2.22 -11.47
C SER A 103 -20.57 0.73 -11.61
N ALA A 104 -21.86 0.39 -11.66
CA ALA A 104 -22.36 -0.96 -11.83
C ALA A 104 -23.65 -0.91 -12.66
N GLN A 105 -23.75 -1.71 -13.71
CA GLN A 105 -24.97 -1.85 -14.52
C GLN A 105 -25.58 -0.52 -15.00
N GLY A 106 -24.74 0.46 -15.37
CA GLY A 106 -25.18 1.78 -15.81
C GLY A 106 -25.61 2.74 -14.71
N GLN A 107 -25.52 2.34 -13.45
CA GLN A 107 -25.70 3.24 -12.30
C GLN A 107 -24.33 3.64 -11.75
N SER A 108 -24.22 4.88 -11.33
CA SER A 108 -22.99 5.40 -10.70
C SER A 108 -23.29 5.98 -9.33
N GLN A 109 -22.39 5.72 -8.39
CA GLN A 109 -22.38 6.34 -7.07
C GLN A 109 -21.04 7.06 -6.91
N ASN A 110 -21.10 8.32 -6.48
CA ASN A 110 -19.94 9.14 -6.24
C ASN A 110 -19.93 9.63 -4.79
N PHE A 111 -18.77 9.48 -4.13
CA PHE A 111 -18.43 10.11 -2.86
C PHE A 111 -17.19 10.97 -3.12
N ASP A 112 -17.28 12.28 -2.92
CA ASP A 112 -16.22 13.23 -3.23
C ASP A 112 -16.13 14.32 -2.17
N SER A 113 -14.99 14.42 -1.47
CA SER A 113 -14.75 15.47 -0.48
C SER A 113 -14.70 16.89 -1.07
N GLU A 114 -14.56 17.03 -2.39
CA GLU A 114 -14.49 18.31 -3.09
C GLU A 114 -15.82 18.72 -3.73
N GLY A 115 -16.86 17.85 -3.65
CA GLY A 115 -18.17 18.12 -4.20
C GLY A 115 -18.98 19.15 -3.38
N GLU A 116 -20.06 19.65 -3.98
CA GLU A 116 -20.91 20.69 -3.38
C GLU A 116 -22.17 20.14 -2.71
N ASP A 117 -22.53 18.88 -2.96
CA ASP A 117 -23.70 18.26 -2.36
C ASP A 117 -23.50 18.00 -0.86
N VAL A 118 -24.60 17.73 -0.16
CA VAL A 118 -24.57 17.57 1.29
C VAL A 118 -23.74 16.36 1.77
N VAL A 119 -23.63 15.30 0.96
CA VAL A 119 -22.81 14.12 1.30
C VAL A 119 -21.32 14.48 1.14
N SER A 120 -20.97 15.17 0.07
CA SER A 120 -19.63 15.69 -0.16
C SER A 120 -19.19 16.65 0.95
N GLN A 121 -20.06 17.55 1.39
CA GLN A 121 -19.80 18.43 2.53
C GLN A 121 -19.61 17.63 3.84
N ALA A 122 -20.40 16.59 4.07
CA ALA A 122 -20.24 15.70 5.22
C ALA A 122 -18.89 14.96 5.18
N ILE A 123 -18.49 14.43 4.00
CA ILE A 123 -17.18 13.79 3.80
C ILE A 123 -16.05 14.79 4.10
N LYS A 124 -16.14 16.02 3.62
CA LYS A 124 -15.17 17.07 3.89
C LYS A 124 -14.96 17.29 5.38
N THR A 125 -16.04 17.32 6.17
CA THR A 125 -15.89 17.46 7.63
C THR A 125 -15.17 16.31 8.30
N ILE A 126 -15.23 15.09 7.73
CA ILE A 126 -14.48 13.91 8.20
C ILE A 126 -13.01 14.05 7.79
N THR A 127 -12.72 14.41 6.53
CA THR A 127 -11.33 14.54 6.05
C THR A 127 -10.55 15.65 6.77
N GLU A 128 -11.22 16.68 7.27
CA GLU A 128 -10.60 17.73 8.09
C GLU A 128 -10.18 17.27 9.50
N LYS A 129 -10.68 16.12 9.97
CA LYS A 129 -10.35 15.59 11.29
C LYS A 129 -9.06 14.75 11.25
N PRO A 130 -8.03 15.14 12.02
CA PRO A 130 -6.86 14.31 12.16
C PRO A 130 -7.17 13.06 12.97
N PHE A 131 -6.40 12.01 12.70
CA PHE A 131 -6.33 10.80 13.51
C PHE A 131 -4.88 10.44 13.76
N ARG A 132 -4.60 9.60 14.76
CA ARG A 132 -3.25 9.26 15.16
C ARG A 132 -3.00 7.77 15.11
N LEU A 133 -1.77 7.41 14.77
CA LEU A 133 -1.33 6.02 14.70
C LEU A 133 0.16 5.91 15.02
N VAL A 134 0.58 4.73 15.45
CA VAL A 134 2.00 4.42 15.70
C VAL A 134 2.53 3.62 14.53
N ILE A 135 3.61 4.11 13.93
CA ILE A 135 4.37 3.42 12.89
C ILE A 135 5.67 2.91 13.50
N SER A 136 5.94 1.62 13.34
CA SER A 136 7.20 1.02 13.79
C SER A 136 8.40 1.53 12.97
N ARG A 137 9.61 1.37 13.50
CA ARG A 137 10.85 1.68 12.76
C ARG A 137 11.00 0.84 11.48
N LEU A 138 10.30 -0.28 11.39
CA LEU A 138 10.29 -1.13 10.19
C LEU A 138 9.18 -0.77 9.18
N GLY A 139 8.47 0.35 9.37
CA GLY A 139 7.48 0.86 8.43
C GLY A 139 6.11 0.17 8.50
N GLU A 140 5.76 -0.43 9.63
CA GLU A 140 4.46 -1.06 9.85
C GLU A 140 3.59 -0.20 10.78
N VAL A 141 2.32 0.02 10.41
CA VAL A 141 1.34 0.63 11.32
C VAL A 141 0.95 -0.40 12.38
N VAL A 142 1.51 -0.26 13.57
CA VAL A 142 1.37 -1.24 14.68
C VAL A 142 0.21 -0.93 15.61
N GLU A 143 -0.23 0.33 15.67
CA GLU A 143 -1.31 0.74 16.56
C GLU A 143 -2.06 1.93 15.95
N MET A 144 -3.37 1.98 16.09
CA MET A 144 -4.18 3.15 15.76
C MET A 144 -4.82 3.65 17.06
N MET A 145 -4.67 4.94 17.33
CA MET A 145 -5.34 5.55 18.47
C MET A 145 -6.85 5.55 18.24
N PRO A 146 -7.65 5.33 19.28
CA PRO A 146 -9.11 5.42 19.16
C PRO A 146 -9.52 6.73 18.50
N LEU A 147 -10.43 6.64 17.54
CA LEU A 147 -11.01 7.85 16.95
C LEU A 147 -11.81 8.62 18.01
N ASP A 148 -11.69 9.93 17.97
CA ASP A 148 -12.53 10.81 18.81
C ASP A 148 -14.01 10.49 18.57
N THR A 149 -14.79 10.40 19.64
CA THR A 149 -16.25 10.21 19.58
C THR A 149 -16.94 11.27 18.69
N ALA A 150 -16.35 12.46 18.59
CA ALA A 150 -16.79 13.55 17.73
C ALA A 150 -16.32 13.44 16.28
N PHE A 151 -15.56 12.38 15.90
CA PHE A 151 -15.00 12.23 14.56
C PHE A 151 -16.06 12.32 13.45
N PHE A 152 -17.23 11.75 13.69
CA PHE A 152 -18.37 11.77 12.77
C PHE A 152 -19.47 12.78 13.10
N THR A 153 -19.38 13.52 14.21
CA THR A 153 -20.47 14.39 14.68
C THR A 153 -20.81 15.48 13.68
N ARG A 154 -19.80 16.20 13.15
CA ARG A 154 -20.02 17.28 12.17
C ARG A 154 -20.60 16.76 10.85
N ALA A 155 -20.22 15.54 10.43
CA ALA A 155 -20.79 14.92 9.24
C ALA A 155 -22.28 14.61 9.43
N ASP A 156 -22.67 14.07 10.60
CA ASP A 156 -24.08 13.82 10.92
C ASP A 156 -24.90 15.11 11.01
N GLU A 157 -24.37 16.16 11.63
CA GLU A 157 -24.99 17.50 11.66
C GLU A 157 -25.15 18.08 10.25
N THR A 158 -24.14 17.95 9.40
CA THR A 158 -24.20 18.42 8.01
C THR A 158 -25.31 17.70 7.24
N LEU A 159 -25.39 16.38 7.34
CA LEU A 159 -26.45 15.60 6.69
C LEU A 159 -27.84 15.96 7.23
N ALA A 160 -27.98 16.29 8.52
CA ALA A 160 -29.24 16.67 9.14
C ALA A 160 -29.85 17.94 8.53
N THR A 161 -29.05 18.78 7.86
CA THR A 161 -29.56 20.01 7.20
C THR A 161 -30.49 19.73 6.01
N GLN A 162 -30.33 18.55 5.36
CA GLN A 162 -31.07 18.23 4.13
C GLN A 162 -31.73 16.85 4.17
N TYR A 163 -31.31 15.94 5.05
CA TYR A 163 -31.80 14.56 5.04
C TYR A 163 -32.73 14.28 6.24
N ALA A 164 -33.88 13.67 5.95
CA ALA A 164 -34.72 13.09 6.97
C ALA A 164 -33.99 11.95 7.70
N LYS A 165 -34.39 11.66 8.94
CA LYS A 165 -33.72 10.73 9.87
C LYS A 165 -33.26 9.42 9.22
N ARG A 166 -34.17 8.70 8.53
CA ARG A 166 -33.87 7.40 7.93
C ARG A 166 -32.76 7.49 6.87
N LYS A 167 -32.83 8.47 5.96
CA LYS A 167 -31.82 8.67 4.91
C LYS A 167 -30.49 9.07 5.52
N ARG A 168 -30.50 9.95 6.53
CA ARG A 168 -29.31 10.38 7.29
C ARG A 168 -28.62 9.19 7.94
N GLU A 169 -29.34 8.34 8.68
CA GLU A 169 -28.80 7.15 9.35
C GLU A 169 -28.18 6.17 8.34
N THR A 170 -28.84 5.92 7.20
CA THR A 170 -28.30 5.07 6.14
C THR A 170 -27.00 5.66 5.58
N THR A 171 -26.97 6.95 5.25
CA THR A 171 -25.77 7.62 4.73
C THR A 171 -24.65 7.62 5.76
N MET A 172 -24.94 7.89 7.03
CA MET A 172 -23.93 7.82 8.10
C MET A 172 -23.34 6.41 8.26
N THR A 173 -24.15 5.36 8.10
CA THR A 173 -23.65 3.98 8.13
C THR A 173 -22.67 3.74 6.98
N GLN A 174 -22.96 4.23 5.78
CA GLN A 174 -22.04 4.13 4.63
C GLN A 174 -20.74 4.92 4.88
N LEU A 175 -20.84 6.17 5.39
CA LEU A 175 -19.65 6.97 5.70
C LEU A 175 -18.77 6.32 6.77
N LYS A 176 -19.37 5.77 7.84
CA LYS A 176 -18.63 5.04 8.87
C LYS A 176 -17.92 3.79 8.33
N ALA A 177 -18.49 3.11 7.34
CA ALA A 177 -17.83 2.00 6.67
C ALA A 177 -16.66 2.47 5.79
N LEU A 178 -16.82 3.57 5.03
CA LEU A 178 -15.77 4.16 4.20
C LEU A 178 -14.60 4.71 5.01
N PHE A 179 -14.85 5.26 6.20
CA PHE A 179 -13.84 5.82 7.11
C PHE A 179 -13.65 4.93 8.35
N SER A 180 -13.72 3.61 8.17
CA SER A 180 -13.42 2.66 9.25
C SER A 180 -11.95 2.75 9.69
N GLU A 181 -11.65 2.32 10.90
CA GLU A 181 -10.27 2.27 11.42
C GLU A 181 -9.35 1.48 10.49
N SER A 182 -9.83 0.38 9.95
CA SER A 182 -9.12 -0.45 8.97
C SER A 182 -8.80 0.34 7.69
N THR A 183 -9.77 1.07 7.13
CA THR A 183 -9.54 1.91 5.94
C THR A 183 -8.51 3.01 6.22
N LEU A 184 -8.64 3.72 7.35
CA LEU A 184 -7.72 4.79 7.73
C LEU A 184 -6.30 4.27 7.99
N LYS A 185 -6.17 3.10 8.62
CA LYS A 185 -4.90 2.39 8.79
C LYS A 185 -4.27 2.04 7.44
N ASN A 186 -5.06 1.51 6.50
CA ASN A 186 -4.58 1.14 5.16
C ASN A 186 -4.11 2.36 4.37
N VAL A 187 -4.80 3.51 4.49
CA VAL A 187 -4.36 4.78 3.86
C VAL A 187 -2.99 5.22 4.40
N ALA A 188 -2.79 5.17 5.71
CA ALA A 188 -1.49 5.50 6.30
C ALA A 188 -0.40 4.50 5.90
N GLN A 189 -0.72 3.19 5.87
CA GLN A 189 0.21 2.14 5.45
C GLN A 189 0.61 2.24 3.97
N ALA A 190 -0.21 2.86 3.12
CA ALA A 190 0.06 3.01 1.69
C ALA A 190 1.36 3.79 1.40
N GLY A 191 1.72 4.76 2.26
CA GLY A 191 3.00 5.51 2.16
C GLY A 191 4.22 4.75 2.70
N LEU A 192 4.08 3.49 3.10
CA LEU A 192 5.09 2.72 3.82
C LEU A 192 5.30 1.35 3.17
N THR A 193 6.49 0.81 3.38
CA THR A 193 6.82 -0.58 3.07
C THR A 193 7.36 -1.23 4.34
N LYS A 194 6.95 -2.45 4.63
CA LYS A 194 7.50 -3.20 5.75
C LYS A 194 8.91 -3.69 5.41
N PHE A 195 9.88 -3.26 6.19
CA PHE A 195 11.29 -3.61 6.02
C PHE A 195 11.68 -4.77 6.93
N PRO A 196 12.64 -5.61 6.51
CA PRO A 196 13.19 -6.65 7.37
C PRO A 196 14.19 -6.03 8.35
N ASP A 197 14.28 -6.56 9.57
CA ASP A 197 15.24 -6.15 10.58
C ASP A 197 16.64 -6.75 10.30
N LYS A 198 17.22 -6.42 9.18
CA LYS A 198 18.57 -6.84 8.76
C LYS A 198 19.18 -5.90 7.74
N ASP A 199 20.49 -5.97 7.59
CA ASP A 199 21.19 -5.28 6.51
C ASP A 199 20.83 -5.87 5.16
N LEU A 200 20.67 -4.99 4.17
CA LEU A 200 20.32 -5.30 2.80
C LEU A 200 21.48 -4.98 1.86
N LYS A 201 21.46 -5.62 0.71
CA LYS A 201 22.34 -5.35 -0.46
C LYS A 201 21.56 -5.62 -1.75
N VAL A 202 22.13 -5.26 -2.86
CA VAL A 202 21.58 -5.62 -4.18
C VAL A 202 22.27 -6.91 -4.67
N PRO A 203 21.49 -8.02 -4.94
CA PRO A 203 20.11 -8.24 -4.53
C PRO A 203 19.99 -8.75 -3.09
N SER A 204 18.94 -8.37 -2.40
CA SER A 204 18.45 -9.03 -1.17
C SER A 204 17.01 -9.45 -1.37
N VAL A 205 16.63 -10.57 -0.79
CA VAL A 205 15.25 -11.10 -0.85
C VAL A 205 14.76 -11.41 0.56
N TRP A 206 13.50 -11.07 0.83
CA TRP A 206 12.80 -11.51 2.04
C TRP A 206 11.31 -11.73 1.75
N THR A 207 10.64 -12.39 2.65
CA THR A 207 9.21 -12.70 2.55
C THR A 207 8.51 -12.25 3.82
N GLU A 208 7.33 -11.67 3.67
CA GLU A 208 6.43 -11.24 4.74
C GLU A 208 5.06 -11.87 4.54
N ASP A 209 4.51 -12.39 5.63
CA ASP A 209 3.13 -12.88 5.67
C ASP A 209 2.27 -11.87 6.44
N THR A 210 1.23 -11.39 5.79
CA THR A 210 0.27 -10.45 6.37
C THR A 210 -1.11 -11.11 6.43
N PRO A 211 -1.60 -11.48 7.61
CA PRO A 211 -2.96 -11.96 7.76
C PRO A 211 -3.97 -10.84 7.46
N SER A 212 -5.04 -11.17 6.77
CA SER A 212 -6.18 -10.30 6.54
C SER A 212 -7.44 -10.97 7.08
N ASP A 213 -7.86 -10.56 8.28
CA ASP A 213 -9.06 -11.09 8.92
C ASP A 213 -10.33 -10.73 8.14
N GLU A 214 -10.36 -9.54 7.51
CA GLU A 214 -11.48 -9.08 6.68
C GLU A 214 -11.70 -9.98 5.47
N LEU A 215 -10.62 -10.46 4.86
CA LEU A 215 -10.68 -11.37 3.72
C LEU A 215 -10.67 -12.84 4.14
N GLY A 216 -10.38 -13.15 5.40
CA GLY A 216 -10.11 -14.53 5.81
C GLY A 216 -8.95 -15.16 5.04
N ALA A 217 -7.88 -14.38 4.79
CA ALA A 217 -6.80 -14.75 3.89
C ALA A 217 -5.42 -14.42 4.50
N ILE A 218 -4.38 -14.99 3.89
CA ILE A 218 -2.99 -14.61 4.11
C ILE A 218 -2.44 -14.03 2.81
N ILE A 219 -1.79 -12.89 2.90
CA ILE A 219 -1.05 -12.26 1.82
C ILE A 219 0.42 -12.51 2.08
N THR A 220 1.03 -13.38 1.28
CA THR A 220 2.48 -13.60 1.28
C THR A 220 3.13 -12.69 0.25
N THR A 221 3.99 -11.77 0.69
CA THR A 221 4.71 -10.86 -0.20
C THR A 221 6.20 -11.18 -0.17
N GLN A 222 6.77 -11.51 -1.31
CA GLN A 222 8.20 -11.63 -1.51
C GLN A 222 8.75 -10.33 -2.07
N TYR A 223 9.63 -9.68 -1.33
CA TYR A 223 10.35 -8.49 -1.76
C TYR A 223 11.73 -8.84 -2.28
N ARG A 224 12.18 -8.10 -3.28
CA ARG A 224 13.55 -8.15 -3.80
C ARG A 224 14.07 -6.72 -3.98
N VAL A 225 15.25 -6.45 -3.44
CA VAL A 225 16.00 -5.23 -3.78
C VAL A 225 16.53 -5.36 -5.21
N ASP A 226 16.04 -4.51 -6.09
CA ASP A 226 16.43 -4.53 -7.51
C ASP A 226 17.54 -3.50 -7.79
N ASN A 227 17.49 -2.34 -7.15
CA ASN A 227 18.47 -1.28 -7.29
C ASN A 227 18.61 -0.45 -6.02
N TYR A 228 19.81 0.12 -5.82
CA TYR A 228 20.09 1.15 -4.82
C TYR A 228 21.01 2.20 -5.45
N ALA A 229 20.47 3.40 -5.69
CA ALA A 229 21.22 4.54 -6.25
C ALA A 229 20.60 5.87 -5.78
N ASP A 230 21.38 6.88 -5.61
CA ASP A 230 20.94 8.25 -5.29
C ASP A 230 20.00 8.32 -4.07
N ASN A 231 20.32 7.58 -3.01
CA ASN A 231 19.49 7.43 -1.81
C ASN A 231 18.06 6.90 -2.09
N LYS A 232 17.88 6.20 -3.20
CA LYS A 232 16.62 5.53 -3.55
C LYS A 232 16.83 4.04 -3.67
N VAL A 233 15.90 3.27 -3.12
CA VAL A 233 15.86 1.82 -3.25
C VAL A 233 14.66 1.45 -4.10
N THR A 234 14.89 0.64 -5.13
CA THR A 234 13.82 0.02 -5.91
C THR A 234 13.58 -1.39 -5.38
N LEU A 235 12.36 -1.63 -4.92
CA LEU A 235 11.91 -2.93 -4.44
C LEU A 235 10.88 -3.50 -5.42
N MET A 236 11.12 -4.72 -5.88
CA MET A 236 10.12 -5.52 -6.58
C MET A 236 9.38 -6.36 -5.53
N ALA A 237 8.07 -6.34 -5.56
CA ALA A 237 7.21 -7.13 -4.69
C ALA A 237 6.37 -8.10 -5.52
N LYS A 238 6.38 -9.38 -5.15
CA LYS A 238 5.47 -10.40 -5.68
C LYS A 238 4.55 -10.86 -4.56
N MET A 239 3.25 -10.79 -4.80
CA MET A 239 2.23 -11.13 -3.83
C MET A 239 1.52 -12.41 -4.23
N VAL A 240 1.24 -13.26 -3.25
CA VAL A 240 0.34 -14.40 -3.35
C VAL A 240 -0.71 -14.26 -2.25
N LEU A 241 -1.96 -14.34 -2.64
CA LEU A 241 -3.12 -14.27 -1.75
C LEU A 241 -3.76 -15.66 -1.69
N MET A 242 -3.94 -16.19 -0.49
CA MET A 242 -4.58 -17.49 -0.27
C MET A 242 -5.52 -17.43 0.93
N SER A 243 -6.62 -18.16 0.87
CA SER A 243 -7.52 -18.34 2.03
C SER A 243 -6.75 -18.85 3.24
N ASN A 244 -6.99 -18.26 4.40
CA ASN A 244 -6.44 -18.72 5.67
C ASN A 244 -7.43 -19.68 6.34
N PRO A 245 -7.14 -21.00 6.41
CA PRO A 245 -8.04 -21.96 7.02
C PRO A 245 -8.24 -21.73 8.53
N ASN A 246 -7.34 -20.98 9.17
CA ASN A 246 -7.38 -20.67 10.60
C ASN A 246 -7.99 -19.29 10.89
N ALA A 247 -8.35 -18.50 9.87
CA ALA A 247 -9.00 -17.22 10.08
C ALA A 247 -10.39 -17.41 10.66
N LYS A 248 -10.81 -16.47 11.50
CA LYS A 248 -12.24 -16.36 11.83
C LYS A 248 -12.99 -16.09 10.54
N LYS A 249 -14.06 -16.85 10.31
CA LYS A 249 -14.94 -16.52 9.17
C LYS A 249 -15.44 -15.09 9.34
N PRO A 250 -15.31 -14.25 8.31
CA PRO A 250 -15.87 -12.91 8.38
C PRO A 250 -17.35 -12.98 8.75
N GLU A 251 -17.76 -12.19 9.73
CA GLU A 251 -19.15 -12.14 10.18
C GLU A 251 -19.94 -11.21 9.26
N GLY A 252 -21.17 -11.59 8.95
CA GLY A 252 -22.09 -10.77 8.17
C GLY A 252 -22.85 -11.54 7.10
N PRO A 253 -23.89 -10.90 6.51
CA PRO A 253 -24.71 -11.52 5.48
C PRO A 253 -23.99 -11.66 4.14
N GLN A 254 -22.84 -11.04 3.97
CA GLN A 254 -21.98 -11.13 2.78
C GLN A 254 -20.55 -11.33 3.23
N ARG A 255 -19.87 -12.31 2.65
CA ARG A 255 -18.45 -12.58 2.90
C ARG A 255 -17.77 -13.18 1.68
N MET A 256 -16.48 -13.04 1.61
CA MET A 256 -15.65 -13.70 0.60
C MET A 256 -15.13 -15.03 1.16
N GLU A 257 -15.19 -16.08 0.35
CA GLU A 257 -14.61 -17.39 0.66
C GLU A 257 -13.76 -17.90 -0.52
N ASN A 258 -12.92 -18.89 -0.28
CA ASN A 258 -12.07 -19.53 -1.29
C ASN A 258 -11.21 -18.53 -2.09
N ILE A 259 -10.67 -17.54 -1.38
CA ILE A 259 -9.88 -16.46 -1.99
C ILE A 259 -8.55 -17.01 -2.45
N ALA A 260 -8.19 -16.68 -3.69
CA ALA A 260 -6.88 -16.93 -4.27
C ALA A 260 -6.52 -15.77 -5.19
N GLY A 261 -5.24 -15.49 -5.32
CA GLY A 261 -4.81 -14.44 -6.20
C GLY A 261 -3.31 -14.18 -6.14
N GLY A 262 -2.89 -13.15 -6.82
CA GLY A 262 -1.52 -12.71 -6.80
C GLY A 262 -1.34 -11.40 -7.53
N GLY A 263 -0.14 -10.86 -7.41
CA GLY A 263 0.17 -9.59 -8.03
C GLY A 263 1.65 -9.26 -7.97
N GLU A 264 1.97 -8.16 -8.59
CA GLU A 264 3.31 -7.60 -8.60
C GLU A 264 3.23 -6.10 -8.36
N ALA A 265 4.23 -5.58 -7.66
CA ALA A 265 4.39 -4.14 -7.47
C ALA A 265 5.86 -3.75 -7.55
N THR A 266 6.10 -2.51 -7.95
CA THR A 266 7.38 -1.83 -7.84
C THR A 266 7.25 -0.69 -6.85
N ASN A 267 8.10 -0.67 -5.83
CA ASN A 267 8.16 0.40 -4.84
C ASN A 267 9.50 1.13 -4.99
N ILE A 268 9.45 2.45 -5.07
CA ILE A 268 10.63 3.31 -4.95
C ILE A 268 10.57 3.93 -3.56
N VAL A 269 11.60 3.70 -2.77
CA VAL A 269 11.70 4.12 -1.37
C VAL A 269 12.87 5.09 -1.21
N ASP A 270 12.65 6.17 -0.47
CA ASP A 270 13.72 7.04 0.01
C ASP A 270 14.51 6.30 1.11
N ALA A 271 15.77 5.99 0.83
CA ALA A 271 16.61 5.21 1.75
C ALA A 271 16.96 5.97 3.05
N VAL A 272 16.80 7.28 3.09
CA VAL A 272 17.11 8.11 4.27
C VAL A 272 15.95 8.10 5.26
N SER A 273 14.73 8.30 4.77
CA SER A 273 13.52 8.39 5.59
C SER A 273 12.73 7.08 5.67
N GLY A 274 12.99 6.13 4.76
CA GLY A 274 12.16 4.93 4.61
C GLY A 274 10.77 5.20 4.02
N TRP A 275 10.52 6.41 3.51
CA TRP A 275 9.23 6.78 2.94
C TRP A 275 9.10 6.32 1.49
N VAL A 276 7.92 5.84 1.12
CA VAL A 276 7.64 5.47 -0.26
C VAL A 276 7.52 6.74 -1.11
N ILE A 277 8.28 6.79 -2.21
CA ILE A 277 8.22 7.85 -3.21
C ILE A 277 7.17 7.52 -4.27
N GLU A 278 7.15 6.26 -4.71
CA GLU A 278 6.22 5.76 -5.71
C GLU A 278 5.98 4.26 -5.51
N THR A 279 4.73 3.84 -5.66
CA THR A 279 4.35 2.44 -5.83
C THR A 279 3.50 2.30 -7.08
N LYS A 280 3.77 1.29 -7.89
CA LYS A 280 2.92 0.85 -9.00
C LYS A 280 2.70 -0.64 -8.86
N GLY A 281 1.44 -1.06 -8.75
CA GLY A 281 1.09 -2.45 -8.55
C GLY A 281 -0.15 -2.89 -9.32
N LYS A 282 -0.21 -4.18 -9.61
CA LYS A 282 -1.37 -4.83 -10.19
C LYS A 282 -1.60 -6.18 -9.52
N GLN A 283 -2.85 -6.47 -9.20
CA GLN A 283 -3.27 -7.71 -8.55
C GLN A 283 -4.47 -8.30 -9.28
N ASN A 284 -4.54 -9.62 -9.31
CA ASN A 284 -5.71 -10.37 -9.74
C ASN A 284 -6.15 -11.23 -8.57
N VAL A 285 -7.42 -11.17 -8.23
CA VAL A 285 -8.03 -11.92 -7.12
C VAL A 285 -9.23 -12.67 -7.64
N SER A 286 -9.38 -13.91 -7.24
CA SER A 286 -10.56 -14.72 -7.48
C SER A 286 -11.07 -15.32 -6.17
N GLY A 287 -12.34 -15.64 -6.11
CA GLY A 287 -12.96 -16.23 -4.93
C GLY A 287 -14.44 -16.41 -5.12
N GLN A 288 -15.14 -16.61 -4.02
CA GLN A 288 -16.59 -16.74 -3.99
C GLN A 288 -17.18 -15.68 -3.06
N LEU A 289 -18.18 -14.95 -3.56
CA LEU A 289 -19.02 -14.10 -2.74
C LEU A 289 -20.18 -14.95 -2.19
N VAL A 290 -20.19 -15.18 -0.90
CA VAL A 290 -21.25 -15.88 -0.20
C VAL A 290 -22.24 -14.88 0.36
N ILE A 291 -23.51 -15.00 -0.02
CA ILE A 291 -24.60 -14.15 0.43
C ILE A 291 -25.57 -14.99 1.24
N GLU A 292 -25.82 -14.61 2.48
CA GLU A 292 -26.80 -15.25 3.36
C GLU A 292 -28.06 -14.38 3.47
N GLN A 293 -29.19 -14.91 3.04
CA GLN A 293 -30.48 -14.23 3.11
C GLN A 293 -31.59 -15.20 3.47
N GLY A 294 -32.32 -14.89 4.53
CA GLY A 294 -33.47 -15.70 4.95
C GLY A 294 -33.16 -17.16 5.30
N GLY A 295 -31.94 -17.45 5.79
CA GLY A 295 -31.49 -18.83 6.12
C GLY A 295 -30.99 -19.62 4.91
N GLN A 296 -30.97 -19.02 3.73
CA GLN A 296 -30.37 -19.62 2.53
C GLN A 296 -29.02 -18.95 2.26
N SER A 297 -28.06 -19.77 1.82
CA SER A 297 -26.73 -19.30 1.42
C SER A 297 -26.56 -19.50 -0.09
N GLN A 298 -26.17 -18.44 -0.79
CA GLN A 298 -25.83 -18.47 -2.20
C GLN A 298 -24.36 -18.13 -2.36
N SER A 299 -23.63 -18.92 -3.15
CA SER A 299 -22.24 -18.68 -3.49
C SER A 299 -22.13 -18.29 -4.95
N LEU A 300 -21.45 -17.18 -5.23
CA LEU A 300 -21.25 -16.62 -6.56
C LEU A 300 -19.76 -16.49 -6.85
N ASP A 301 -19.30 -16.95 -8.00
CA ASP A 301 -17.91 -16.78 -8.40
C ASP A 301 -17.59 -15.31 -8.65
N LEU A 302 -16.46 -14.87 -8.14
CA LEU A 302 -16.00 -13.49 -8.20
C LEU A 302 -14.56 -13.44 -8.72
N THR A 303 -14.30 -12.47 -9.58
CA THR A 303 -12.94 -12.09 -10.01
C THR A 303 -12.76 -10.60 -9.87
N MET A 304 -11.55 -10.17 -9.47
CA MET A 304 -11.17 -8.76 -9.37
C MET A 304 -9.81 -8.53 -10.01
N VAL A 305 -9.67 -7.39 -10.68
CA VAL A 305 -8.41 -6.83 -11.11
C VAL A 305 -8.24 -5.50 -10.40
N ILE A 306 -7.12 -5.33 -9.69
CA ILE A 306 -6.83 -4.13 -8.92
C ILE A 306 -5.53 -3.54 -9.44
N SER A 307 -5.57 -2.26 -9.81
CA SER A 307 -4.39 -1.46 -10.16
C SER A 307 -4.20 -0.37 -9.13
N THR A 308 -3.00 -0.22 -8.60
CA THR A 308 -2.69 0.75 -7.55
C THR A 308 -1.51 1.60 -7.97
N VAL A 309 -1.65 2.91 -7.83
CA VAL A 309 -0.58 3.89 -7.93
C VAL A 309 -0.55 4.70 -6.65
N ILE A 310 0.63 4.80 -6.03
CA ILE A 310 0.86 5.64 -4.85
C ILE A 310 2.01 6.57 -5.20
N THR A 311 1.87 7.84 -4.88
CA THR A 311 2.90 8.86 -5.07
C THR A 311 3.01 9.75 -3.85
N ARG A 312 4.20 10.31 -3.70
CA ARG A 312 4.50 11.34 -2.70
C ARG A 312 4.03 12.71 -3.17
#